data_c728453dc5e477e1241b768481133a4f
#
_entry.id   c728453dc5e477e1241b768481133a4f
#
_cell.length_a   1.000
_cell.length_b   1.000
_cell.length_c   1.000
_cell.angle_alpha   90.00
_cell.angle_beta   90.00
_cell.angle_gamma   90.00
#
_symmetry.space_group_name_H-M   'P 1'
#
loop_
_entity.id
_entity.type
_entity.pdbx_description
1 polymer ?
#
loop_
_entity_poly.entity_id
_entity_poly.type
_entity_poly.pdbx_seq_one_letter_code
_entity_poly.pdbx_strand_id
1 'polypeptide(L)'
;QSTIPSDTVCYPAKLLHGHIHRLSRMAVNAVFYPCLTYNVDEGLGDNHYNCPVVAYYPEVIAANCHELENIRFIYDYIGIHRRRDFPRKMTAILAKYFAGISLGEVKGAADAAYAEYAEHMSRVRVRGGEIIAQARAEGRQIIVLAGRPYHADEEINHGIDKLICSYGAAVITEDSISHLVEKFPTSILNQWTYHSRLYAAAKYIADQPDMNLVQLVSFGCGVDAITTDETREILQREGKLYTQIKIDEIANLGAVNIRLRSLFAAIEPASGETPDAE
;
A
#
# COMPACT_ATOMS: atom_id res chain seq x y z
N GLN A 1 -0.64 -6.32 -22.13
CA GLN A 1 -1.75 -5.44 -22.58
C GLN A 1 -2.86 -6.24 -23.24
N SER A 2 -2.56 -7.25 -24.08
CA SER A 2 -3.58 -8.07 -24.76
C SER A 2 -4.56 -8.84 -23.85
N THR A 3 -4.25 -8.99 -22.58
CA THR A 3 -5.05 -9.70 -21.58
C THR A 3 -5.94 -8.77 -20.74
N ILE A 4 -5.82 -7.46 -20.91
CA ILE A 4 -6.52 -6.45 -20.11
C ILE A 4 -7.84 -6.10 -20.81
N PRO A 5 -9.01 -6.35 -20.18
CA PRO A 5 -10.30 -6.13 -20.84
C PRO A 5 -10.71 -4.65 -20.90
N SER A 6 -10.11 -3.78 -20.09
CA SER A 6 -10.44 -2.36 -20.03
C SER A 6 -9.26 -1.53 -19.54
N ASP A 7 -8.97 -0.43 -20.24
CA ASP A 7 -7.95 0.54 -19.84
C ASP A 7 -8.38 1.43 -18.66
N THR A 8 -9.65 1.37 -18.26
CA THR A 8 -10.20 2.20 -17.17
C THR A 8 -9.96 1.64 -15.78
N VAL A 9 -9.52 0.38 -15.66
CA VAL A 9 -9.17 -0.20 -14.35
C VAL A 9 -7.85 0.38 -13.84
N CYS A 10 -7.69 0.41 -12.51
CA CYS A 10 -6.46 0.90 -11.89
C CYS A 10 -5.26 0.00 -12.23
N TYR A 11 -4.05 0.56 -12.16
CA TYR A 11 -2.82 -0.13 -12.54
C TYR A 11 -2.62 -1.52 -11.88
N PRO A 12 -2.86 -1.71 -10.56
CA PRO A 12 -2.77 -3.04 -9.95
C PRO A 12 -3.73 -4.07 -10.55
N ALA A 13 -4.93 -3.66 -10.91
CA ALA A 13 -5.89 -4.56 -11.56
C ALA A 13 -5.43 -4.96 -12.98
N LYS A 14 -4.78 -4.05 -13.71
CA LYS A 14 -4.15 -4.37 -15.00
C LYS A 14 -3.05 -5.42 -14.82
N LEU A 15 -2.16 -5.24 -13.85
CA LEU A 15 -1.09 -6.20 -13.54
C LEU A 15 -1.63 -7.58 -13.20
N LEU A 16 -2.73 -7.64 -12.47
CA LEU A 16 -3.37 -8.89 -12.07
C LEU A 16 -3.77 -9.76 -13.27
N HIS A 17 -4.31 -9.16 -14.34
CA HIS A 17 -4.62 -9.92 -15.55
C HIS A 17 -3.37 -10.59 -16.14
N GLY A 18 -2.23 -9.90 -16.12
CA GLY A 18 -0.94 -10.47 -16.52
C GLY A 18 -0.50 -11.63 -15.64
N HIS A 19 -0.67 -11.52 -14.31
CA HIS A 19 -0.34 -12.60 -13.37
C HIS A 19 -1.22 -13.83 -13.61
N ILE A 20 -2.54 -13.66 -13.75
CA ILE A 20 -3.48 -14.76 -14.04
C ILE A 20 -3.13 -15.45 -15.36
N HIS A 21 -2.90 -14.66 -16.41
CA HIS A 21 -2.47 -15.20 -17.72
C HIS A 21 -1.15 -15.97 -17.60
N ARG A 22 -0.18 -15.47 -16.83
CA ARG A 22 1.09 -16.18 -16.60
C ARG A 22 0.87 -17.50 -15.88
N LEU A 23 0.07 -17.51 -14.81
CA LEU A 23 -0.23 -18.71 -14.03
C LEU A 23 -0.96 -19.76 -14.86
N SER A 24 -1.92 -19.37 -15.73
CA SER A 24 -2.64 -20.28 -16.60
C SER A 24 -1.72 -21.04 -17.56
N ARG A 25 -0.58 -20.45 -17.93
CA ARG A 25 0.44 -21.05 -18.81
C ARG A 25 1.52 -21.84 -18.09
N MET A 26 1.55 -21.83 -16.75
CA MET A 26 2.55 -22.54 -15.94
C MET A 26 2.15 -23.96 -15.58
N ALA A 27 1.09 -24.52 -16.18
CA ALA A 27 0.56 -25.86 -15.90
C ALA A 27 0.27 -26.07 -14.38
N VAL A 28 -0.21 -25.05 -13.68
CA VAL A 28 -0.61 -25.15 -12.28
C VAL A 28 -1.96 -25.89 -12.16
N ASN A 29 -2.12 -26.68 -11.10
CA ASN A 29 -3.37 -27.43 -10.86
C ASN A 29 -4.46 -26.59 -10.19
N ALA A 30 -4.06 -25.51 -9.50
CA ALA A 30 -4.97 -24.60 -8.82
C ALA A 30 -4.38 -23.19 -8.76
N VAL A 31 -5.24 -22.19 -8.75
CA VAL A 31 -4.91 -20.79 -8.46
C VAL A 31 -5.77 -20.33 -7.29
N PHE A 32 -5.12 -19.87 -6.23
CA PHE A 32 -5.78 -19.32 -5.05
C PHE A 32 -5.75 -17.80 -5.10
N TYR A 33 -6.91 -17.21 -5.36
CA TYR A 33 -7.10 -15.76 -5.39
C TYR A 33 -8.41 -15.40 -4.68
N PRO A 34 -8.39 -15.28 -3.34
CA PRO A 34 -9.61 -15.09 -2.55
C PRO A 34 -10.15 -13.67 -2.62
N CYS A 35 -11.45 -13.54 -2.42
CA CYS A 35 -12.10 -12.26 -2.16
C CYS A 35 -11.86 -11.81 -0.72
N LEU A 36 -11.25 -10.63 -0.54
CA LEU A 36 -10.89 -10.07 0.76
C LEU A 36 -11.62 -8.73 1.01
N THR A 37 -12.84 -8.78 1.51
CA THR A 37 -13.63 -7.58 1.80
C THR A 37 -13.02 -6.78 2.96
N TYR A 38 -12.60 -7.47 4.03
CA TYR A 38 -12.01 -6.86 5.22
C TYR A 38 -10.55 -7.25 5.38
N ASN A 39 -9.75 -6.29 5.81
CA ASN A 39 -8.38 -6.51 6.24
C ASN A 39 -8.30 -6.73 7.77
N VAL A 40 -7.11 -6.93 8.29
CA VAL A 40 -6.86 -6.90 9.73
C VAL A 40 -7.16 -5.48 10.25
N ASP A 41 -7.84 -5.40 11.38
CA ASP A 41 -8.11 -4.13 12.05
C ASP A 41 -6.84 -3.65 12.77
N GLU A 42 -6.37 -2.47 12.40
CA GLU A 42 -5.20 -1.81 12.99
C GLU A 42 -5.58 -0.74 14.02
N GLY A 43 -6.87 -0.54 14.25
CA GLY A 43 -7.36 0.45 15.21
C GLY A 43 -7.25 1.90 14.74
N LEU A 44 -6.91 2.15 13.47
CA LEU A 44 -6.66 3.50 12.93
C LEU A 44 -7.91 4.13 12.28
N GLY A 45 -8.85 3.31 11.82
CA GLY A 45 -10.02 3.76 11.07
C GLY A 45 -11.34 3.52 11.79
N ASP A 46 -12.44 3.94 11.14
CA ASP A 46 -13.82 3.64 11.57
C ASP A 46 -14.24 2.25 11.10
N ASN A 47 -13.54 1.75 10.09
CA ASN A 47 -13.66 0.40 9.57
C ASN A 47 -12.31 -0.03 8.96
N HIS A 48 -12.22 -1.27 8.50
CA HIS A 48 -11.00 -1.87 7.96
C HIS A 48 -11.25 -2.61 6.64
N TYR A 49 -11.98 -1.97 5.73
CA TYR A 49 -12.23 -2.50 4.39
C TYR A 49 -10.96 -2.49 3.53
N ASN A 50 -10.89 -3.45 2.63
CA ASN A 50 -10.05 -3.35 1.45
C ASN A 50 -10.78 -2.57 0.34
N CYS A 51 -10.05 -2.08 -0.65
CA CYS A 51 -10.66 -1.44 -1.80
C CYS A 51 -11.50 -2.46 -2.62
N PRO A 52 -12.47 -2.00 -3.43
CA PRO A 52 -13.34 -2.89 -4.20
C PRO A 52 -12.60 -3.88 -5.10
N VAL A 53 -11.43 -3.49 -5.64
CA VAL A 53 -10.60 -4.39 -6.47
C VAL A 53 -10.09 -5.57 -5.64
N VAL A 54 -9.54 -5.34 -4.45
CA VAL A 54 -9.10 -6.42 -3.56
C VAL A 54 -10.27 -7.25 -3.05
N ALA A 55 -11.42 -6.60 -2.79
CA ALA A 55 -12.58 -7.27 -2.23
C ALA A 55 -13.29 -8.20 -3.22
N TYR A 56 -13.40 -7.82 -4.52
CA TYR A 56 -14.35 -8.44 -5.46
C TYR A 56 -13.75 -8.81 -6.81
N TYR A 57 -12.54 -8.39 -7.15
CA TYR A 57 -11.95 -8.62 -8.45
C TYR A 57 -11.72 -10.11 -8.81
N PRO A 58 -11.54 -11.02 -7.84
CA PRO A 58 -11.53 -12.46 -8.15
C PRO A 58 -12.79 -12.95 -8.85
N GLU A 59 -13.98 -12.41 -8.53
CA GLU A 59 -15.23 -12.75 -9.22
C GLU A 59 -15.24 -12.22 -10.67
N VAL A 60 -14.69 -11.02 -10.89
CA VAL A 60 -14.56 -10.45 -12.24
C VAL A 60 -13.63 -11.33 -13.09
N ILE A 61 -12.52 -11.78 -12.53
CA ILE A 61 -11.59 -12.70 -13.19
C ILE A 61 -12.27 -14.03 -13.49
N ALA A 62 -12.97 -14.62 -12.52
CA ALA A 62 -13.68 -15.89 -12.70
C ALA A 62 -14.71 -15.84 -13.84
N ALA A 63 -15.40 -14.70 -13.98
CA ALA A 63 -16.45 -14.51 -14.99
C ALA A 63 -15.90 -14.19 -16.40
N ASN A 64 -14.65 -13.71 -16.52
CA ASN A 64 -14.15 -13.15 -17.78
C ASN A 64 -12.87 -13.84 -18.30
N CYS A 65 -12.19 -14.68 -17.52
CA CYS A 65 -10.95 -15.34 -17.93
C CYS A 65 -11.19 -16.81 -18.29
N HIS A 66 -11.51 -17.10 -19.55
CA HIS A 66 -11.70 -18.47 -20.06
C HIS A 66 -10.46 -19.38 -19.89
N GLU A 67 -9.28 -18.80 -19.76
CA GLU A 67 -8.03 -19.51 -19.51
C GLU A 67 -8.04 -20.30 -18.20
N LEU A 68 -8.94 -19.99 -17.27
CA LEU A 68 -9.10 -20.66 -15.98
C LEU A 68 -10.07 -21.86 -15.99
N GLU A 69 -10.76 -22.13 -17.10
CA GLU A 69 -11.80 -23.19 -17.19
C GLU A 69 -11.26 -24.58 -16.81
N ASN A 70 -9.97 -24.85 -17.04
CA ASN A 70 -9.32 -26.13 -16.74
C ASN A 70 -8.46 -26.11 -15.47
N ILE A 71 -8.52 -25.01 -14.71
CA ILE A 71 -7.72 -24.79 -13.49
C ILE A 71 -8.68 -24.64 -12.31
N ARG A 72 -8.37 -25.28 -11.17
CA ARG A 72 -9.14 -25.02 -9.94
C ARG A 72 -8.91 -23.59 -9.49
N PHE A 73 -9.85 -22.71 -9.83
CA PHE A 73 -9.80 -21.33 -9.41
C PHE A 73 -10.54 -21.15 -8.08
N ILE A 74 -9.81 -20.85 -7.02
CA ILE A 74 -10.32 -20.73 -5.65
C ILE A 74 -10.43 -19.25 -5.32
N TYR A 75 -11.65 -18.70 -5.39
CA TYR A 75 -11.94 -17.29 -5.22
C TYR A 75 -13.00 -17.01 -4.14
N ASP A 76 -13.16 -17.95 -3.23
CA ASP A 76 -14.10 -17.81 -2.11
C ASP A 76 -13.79 -16.57 -1.25
N TYR A 77 -14.84 -16.04 -0.58
CA TYR A 77 -14.70 -14.97 0.40
C TYR A 77 -14.07 -15.48 1.68
N ILE A 78 -12.95 -14.91 2.09
CA ILE A 78 -12.27 -15.23 3.34
C ILE A 78 -12.16 -14.01 4.25
N GLY A 79 -12.21 -14.24 5.57
CA GLY A 79 -12.19 -13.19 6.59
C GLY A 79 -10.93 -13.26 7.43
N ILE A 80 -9.81 -12.76 6.95
CA ILE A 80 -8.53 -12.73 7.69
C ILE A 80 -8.62 -11.95 9.01
N HIS A 81 -9.54 -10.99 9.14
CA HIS A 81 -9.80 -10.23 10.36
C HIS A 81 -10.42 -11.08 11.48
N ARG A 82 -11.05 -12.22 11.14
CA ARG A 82 -11.71 -13.12 12.09
C ARG A 82 -10.83 -14.30 12.43
N ARG A 83 -9.71 -14.05 13.08
CA ARG A 83 -8.68 -15.05 13.38
C ARG A 83 -9.22 -16.35 14.01
N ARG A 84 -10.22 -16.25 14.90
CA ARG A 84 -10.82 -17.42 15.59
C ARG A 84 -11.63 -18.30 14.63
N ASP A 85 -12.35 -17.72 13.67
CA ASP A 85 -13.24 -18.42 12.76
C ASP A 85 -12.53 -18.84 11.47
N PHE A 86 -11.40 -18.19 11.14
CA PHE A 86 -10.68 -18.37 9.90
C PHE A 86 -10.34 -19.85 9.61
N PRO A 87 -9.73 -20.62 10.55
CA PRO A 87 -9.35 -22.01 10.25
C PRO A 87 -10.54 -22.89 9.86
N ARG A 88 -11.68 -22.77 10.58
CA ARG A 88 -12.89 -23.54 10.28
C ARG A 88 -13.46 -23.18 8.91
N LYS A 89 -13.58 -21.90 8.61
CA LYS A 89 -14.07 -21.44 7.30
C LYS A 89 -13.14 -21.87 6.17
N MET A 90 -11.84 -21.71 6.35
CA MET A 90 -10.83 -22.09 5.36
C MET A 90 -10.83 -23.58 5.11
N THR A 91 -10.97 -24.42 6.15
CA THR A 91 -11.11 -25.87 6.00
C THR A 91 -12.34 -26.22 5.14
N ALA A 92 -13.49 -25.58 5.38
CA ALA A 92 -14.70 -25.79 4.60
C ALA A 92 -14.55 -25.36 3.13
N ILE A 93 -13.82 -24.28 2.86
CA ILE A 93 -13.50 -23.83 1.50
C ILE A 93 -12.60 -24.84 0.82
N LEU A 94 -11.47 -25.22 1.45
CA LEU A 94 -10.51 -26.14 0.86
C LEU A 94 -11.10 -27.54 0.59
N ALA A 95 -12.04 -28.00 1.43
CA ALA A 95 -12.74 -29.26 1.24
C ALA A 95 -13.57 -29.33 -0.06
N LYS A 96 -13.93 -28.19 -0.66
CA LYS A 96 -14.60 -28.17 -1.97
C LYS A 96 -13.65 -28.58 -3.11
N TYR A 97 -12.37 -28.37 -2.93
CA TYR A 97 -11.36 -28.49 -3.98
C TYR A 97 -10.36 -29.62 -3.75
N PHE A 98 -10.12 -29.99 -2.49
CA PHE A 98 -9.10 -30.96 -2.09
C PHE A 98 -9.65 -31.92 -1.04
N ALA A 99 -9.32 -33.20 -1.17
CA ALA A 99 -9.61 -34.21 -0.17
C ALA A 99 -8.49 -34.28 0.90
N GLY A 100 -8.86 -34.70 2.10
CA GLY A 100 -7.90 -35.11 3.14
C GLY A 100 -7.29 -33.96 3.97
N ILE A 101 -7.69 -32.71 3.75
CA ILE A 101 -7.20 -31.56 4.54
C ILE A 101 -7.94 -31.49 5.87
N SER A 102 -7.22 -31.58 6.98
CA SER A 102 -7.78 -31.52 8.32
C SER A 102 -7.85 -30.11 8.89
N LEU A 103 -8.78 -29.89 9.82
CA LEU A 103 -8.86 -28.62 10.58
C LEU A 103 -7.57 -28.32 11.35
N GLY A 104 -6.88 -29.36 11.85
CA GLY A 104 -5.63 -29.22 12.58
C GLY A 104 -4.52 -28.64 11.71
N GLU A 105 -4.36 -29.14 10.48
CA GLU A 105 -3.39 -28.62 9.50
C GLU A 105 -3.69 -27.18 9.14
N VAL A 106 -4.95 -26.87 8.80
CA VAL A 106 -5.37 -25.48 8.46
C VAL A 106 -5.15 -24.52 9.63
N LYS A 107 -5.43 -24.95 10.85
CA LYS A 107 -5.18 -24.15 12.05
C LYS A 107 -3.69 -23.89 12.24
N GLY A 108 -2.85 -24.90 12.13
CA GLY A 108 -1.39 -24.75 12.24
C GLY A 108 -0.83 -23.79 11.18
N ALA A 109 -1.27 -23.93 9.92
CA ALA A 109 -0.88 -23.07 8.82
C ALA A 109 -1.35 -21.62 9.03
N ALA A 110 -2.59 -21.42 9.49
CA ALA A 110 -3.13 -20.10 9.78
C ALA A 110 -2.38 -19.42 10.94
N ASP A 111 -2.10 -20.13 12.02
CA ASP A 111 -1.35 -19.61 13.17
C ASP A 111 0.07 -19.19 12.73
N ALA A 112 0.75 -19.98 11.92
CA ALA A 112 2.06 -19.65 11.37
C ALA A 112 1.99 -18.39 10.46
N ALA A 113 0.99 -18.28 9.59
CA ALA A 113 0.81 -17.14 8.71
C ALA A 113 0.53 -15.83 9.48
N TYR A 114 -0.31 -15.89 10.51
CA TYR A 114 -0.56 -14.71 11.37
C TYR A 114 0.68 -14.31 12.19
N ALA A 115 1.47 -15.27 12.64
CA ALA A 115 2.73 -14.99 13.33
C ALA A 115 3.74 -14.31 12.41
N GLU A 116 3.92 -14.85 11.18
CA GLU A 116 4.83 -14.26 10.18
C GLU A 116 4.39 -12.85 9.77
N TYR A 117 3.09 -12.61 9.60
CA TYR A 117 2.59 -11.27 9.30
C TYR A 117 2.92 -10.28 10.43
N ALA A 118 2.68 -10.67 11.69
CA ALA A 118 2.99 -9.81 12.84
C ALA A 118 4.49 -9.53 12.94
N GLU A 119 5.33 -10.54 12.70
CA GLU A 119 6.79 -10.39 12.70
C GLU A 119 7.27 -9.51 11.53
N HIS A 120 6.72 -9.68 10.33
CA HIS A 120 7.01 -8.82 9.19
C HIS A 120 6.72 -7.36 9.50
N MET A 121 5.54 -7.04 10.04
CA MET A 121 5.18 -5.67 10.42
C MET A 121 6.10 -5.11 11.52
N SER A 122 6.53 -5.96 12.45
CA SER A 122 7.52 -5.58 13.47
C SER A 122 8.87 -5.23 12.84
N ARG A 123 9.36 -6.04 11.91
CA ARG A 123 10.61 -5.76 11.16
C ARG A 123 10.53 -4.44 10.39
N VAL A 124 9.41 -4.16 9.71
CA VAL A 124 9.20 -2.90 8.98
C VAL A 124 9.28 -1.69 9.94
N ARG A 125 8.61 -1.76 11.08
CA ARG A 125 8.61 -0.70 12.09
C ARG A 125 9.99 -0.47 12.70
N VAL A 126 10.68 -1.54 13.08
CA VAL A 126 12.05 -1.47 13.61
C VAL A 126 12.99 -0.85 12.59
N ARG A 127 12.93 -1.34 11.33
CA ARG A 127 13.78 -0.82 10.26
C ARG A 127 13.49 0.64 9.95
N GLY A 128 12.23 1.04 9.92
CA GLY A 128 11.83 2.45 9.77
C GLY A 128 12.41 3.32 10.88
N GLY A 129 12.32 2.87 12.13
CA GLY A 129 12.92 3.57 13.28
C GLY A 129 14.45 3.73 13.16
N GLU A 130 15.16 2.68 12.74
CA GLU A 130 16.61 2.74 12.49
C GLU A 130 16.96 3.76 11.40
N ILE A 131 16.22 3.78 10.28
CA ILE A 131 16.43 4.71 9.19
C ILE A 131 16.19 6.15 9.65
N ILE A 132 15.13 6.39 10.41
CA ILE A 132 14.82 7.72 10.99
C ILE A 132 15.97 8.17 11.89
N ALA A 133 16.42 7.32 12.81
CA ALA A 133 17.51 7.66 13.73
C ALA A 133 18.81 7.96 12.99
N GLN A 134 19.16 7.15 11.99
CA GLN A 134 20.33 7.37 11.17
C GLN A 134 20.23 8.68 10.36
N ALA A 135 19.10 8.93 9.69
CA ALA A 135 18.90 10.13 8.89
C ALA A 135 19.03 11.41 9.74
N ARG A 136 18.46 11.39 10.96
CA ARG A 136 18.58 12.50 11.91
C ARG A 136 20.03 12.73 12.38
N ALA A 137 20.76 11.65 12.65
CA ALA A 137 22.18 11.75 13.00
C ALA A 137 23.05 12.32 11.87
N GLU A 138 22.66 12.07 10.62
CA GLU A 138 23.31 12.57 9.41
C GLU A 138 22.78 13.95 8.94
N GLY A 139 21.79 14.53 9.61
CA GLY A 139 21.13 15.79 9.23
C GLY A 139 20.36 15.72 7.90
N ARG A 140 19.87 14.55 7.52
CA ARG A 140 19.17 14.33 6.25
C ARG A 140 17.67 14.49 6.40
N GLN A 141 17.04 15.03 5.37
CA GLN A 141 15.58 14.99 5.24
C GLN A 141 15.07 13.56 5.08
N ILE A 142 13.88 13.32 5.61
CA ILE A 142 13.21 12.02 5.52
C ILE A 142 11.96 12.18 4.67
N ILE A 143 11.85 11.40 3.63
CA ILE A 143 10.65 11.32 2.78
C ILE A 143 9.87 10.05 3.13
N VAL A 144 8.63 10.23 3.56
CA VAL A 144 7.67 9.13 3.69
C VAL A 144 7.05 8.90 2.31
N LEU A 145 7.49 7.85 1.63
CA LEU A 145 6.93 7.42 0.35
C LEU A 145 5.65 6.61 0.64
N ALA A 146 4.55 7.31 0.65
CA ALA A 146 3.27 6.79 1.11
C ALA A 146 2.42 6.28 -0.05
N GLY A 147 1.64 5.22 0.21
CA GLY A 147 0.79 4.65 -0.81
C GLY A 147 0.07 3.41 -0.31
N ARG A 148 -0.03 2.41 -1.15
CA ARG A 148 -0.49 1.08 -0.78
C ARG A 148 0.68 0.10 -0.84
N PRO A 149 0.60 -1.08 -0.21
CA PRO A 149 1.75 -2.00 -0.11
C PRO A 149 2.42 -2.30 -1.45
N TYR A 150 1.67 -2.40 -2.55
CA TYR A 150 2.24 -2.67 -3.87
C TYR A 150 3.08 -1.50 -4.42
N HIS A 151 2.91 -0.26 -3.92
CA HIS A 151 3.74 0.87 -4.32
C HIS A 151 5.20 0.77 -3.83
N ALA A 152 5.48 -0.11 -2.88
CA ALA A 152 6.85 -0.38 -2.44
C ALA A 152 7.64 -1.28 -3.42
N ASP A 153 6.98 -1.93 -4.38
CA ASP A 153 7.63 -2.74 -5.41
C ASP A 153 8.35 -1.86 -6.43
N GLU A 154 9.62 -2.17 -6.74
CA GLU A 154 10.48 -1.36 -7.62
C GLU A 154 9.95 -1.24 -9.05
N GLU A 155 9.31 -2.30 -9.58
CA GLU A 155 8.73 -2.28 -10.93
C GLU A 155 7.48 -1.39 -10.96
N ILE A 156 6.71 -1.37 -9.87
CA ILE A 156 5.47 -0.59 -9.77
C ILE A 156 5.77 0.89 -9.52
N ASN A 157 6.74 1.20 -8.65
CA ASN A 157 7.11 2.58 -8.36
C ASN A 157 8.07 3.19 -9.38
N HIS A 158 8.54 2.39 -10.37
CA HIS A 158 9.46 2.83 -11.43
C HIS A 158 10.77 3.44 -10.93
N GLY A 159 11.24 3.06 -9.74
CA GLY A 159 12.47 3.57 -9.13
C GLY A 159 12.35 4.98 -8.55
N ILE A 160 11.13 5.43 -8.23
CA ILE A 160 10.91 6.74 -7.59
C ILE A 160 11.59 6.80 -6.21
N ASP A 161 11.63 5.72 -5.46
CA ASP A 161 12.36 5.58 -4.21
C ASP A 161 13.86 5.87 -4.38
N LYS A 162 14.49 5.29 -5.41
CA LYS A 162 15.90 5.53 -5.75
C LYS A 162 16.13 6.97 -6.20
N LEU A 163 15.19 7.53 -6.95
CA LEU A 163 15.26 8.93 -7.38
C LEU A 163 15.17 9.87 -6.16
N ILE A 164 14.32 9.62 -5.18
CA ILE A 164 14.26 10.40 -3.94
C ILE A 164 15.60 10.29 -3.18
N CYS A 165 16.14 9.07 -3.04
CA CYS A 165 17.45 8.86 -2.40
C CYS A 165 18.58 9.62 -3.10
N SER A 166 18.52 9.81 -4.42
CA SER A 166 19.54 10.56 -5.17
C SER A 166 19.57 12.05 -4.82
N TYR A 167 18.52 12.59 -4.20
CA TYR A 167 18.51 13.94 -3.61
C TYR A 167 19.11 14.01 -2.20
N GLY A 168 19.69 12.92 -1.69
CA GLY A 168 20.27 12.86 -0.35
C GLY A 168 19.29 12.58 0.78
N ALA A 169 17.99 12.45 0.51
CA ALA A 169 17.00 12.12 1.51
C ALA A 169 17.01 10.63 1.90
N ALA A 170 16.56 10.32 3.11
CA ALA A 170 16.20 8.98 3.51
C ALA A 170 14.75 8.69 3.13
N VAL A 171 14.44 7.44 2.79
CA VAL A 171 13.08 7.02 2.40
C VAL A 171 12.59 5.96 3.37
N ILE A 172 11.37 6.13 3.87
CA ILE A 172 10.60 5.14 4.62
C ILE A 172 9.18 5.06 4.05
N THR A 173 8.42 4.05 4.45
CA THR A 173 7.01 3.87 4.07
C THR A 173 6.07 4.24 5.22
N GLU A 174 4.79 4.49 4.90
CA GLU A 174 3.77 4.90 5.88
C GLU A 174 3.54 3.86 6.98
N ASP A 175 3.67 2.57 6.67
CA ASP A 175 3.47 1.47 7.61
C ASP A 175 4.56 1.36 8.69
N SER A 176 5.70 2.00 8.45
CA SER A 176 6.77 2.07 9.45
C SER A 176 6.47 3.04 10.60
N ILE A 177 5.57 4.02 10.41
CA ILE A 177 5.27 5.09 11.36
C ILE A 177 3.79 5.23 11.74
N SER A 178 2.86 4.69 10.95
CA SER A 178 1.42 4.85 11.18
C SER A 178 0.95 4.37 12.56
N HIS A 179 1.63 3.39 13.14
CA HIS A 179 1.35 2.86 14.48
C HIS A 179 1.73 3.80 15.64
N LEU A 180 2.44 4.91 15.35
CA LEU A 180 2.84 5.91 16.33
C LEU A 180 1.74 6.94 16.61
N VAL A 181 0.62 6.85 15.90
CA VAL A 181 -0.53 7.74 16.03
C VAL A 181 -1.75 6.94 16.45
N GLU A 182 -2.48 7.43 17.42
CA GLU A 182 -3.79 6.90 17.78
C GLU A 182 -4.86 7.35 16.77
N LYS A 183 -6.00 6.63 16.72
CA LYS A 183 -7.14 7.01 15.91
C LYS A 183 -7.59 8.45 16.22
N PHE A 184 -7.79 9.25 15.18
CA PHE A 184 -8.24 10.63 15.27
C PHE A 184 -9.39 10.92 14.30
N PRO A 185 -10.18 11.98 14.52
CA PRO A 185 -11.25 12.39 13.59
C PRO A 185 -10.70 12.83 12.24
N THR A 186 -11.38 12.39 11.17
CA THR A 186 -11.14 12.80 9.78
C THR A 186 -12.38 13.49 9.21
N SER A 187 -12.22 14.33 8.18
CA SER A 187 -13.34 15.03 7.53
C SER A 187 -14.24 14.06 6.74
N ILE A 188 -13.69 12.92 6.35
CA ILE A 188 -14.39 11.85 5.63
C ILE A 188 -14.46 10.59 6.48
N LEU A 189 -15.37 9.67 6.13
CA LEU A 189 -15.44 8.37 6.77
C LEU A 189 -14.14 7.57 6.52
N ASN A 190 -13.39 7.32 7.58
CA ASN A 190 -12.12 6.61 7.54
C ASN A 190 -12.33 5.08 7.60
N GLN A 191 -12.63 4.47 6.45
CA GLN A 191 -13.10 3.09 6.39
C GLN A 191 -12.16 2.10 5.68
N TRP A 192 -11.06 2.54 5.09
CA TRP A 192 -10.13 1.66 4.36
C TRP A 192 -8.80 1.54 5.09
N THR A 193 -8.36 0.32 5.36
CA THR A 193 -7.15 0.02 6.15
C THR A 193 -5.92 0.79 5.68
N TYR A 194 -5.60 0.72 4.40
CA TYR A 194 -4.38 1.35 3.89
C TYR A 194 -4.46 2.88 3.84
N HIS A 195 -5.66 3.44 3.68
CA HIS A 195 -5.83 4.90 3.73
C HIS A 195 -5.80 5.41 5.17
N SER A 196 -6.29 4.63 6.13
CA SER A 196 -6.12 4.94 7.56
C SER A 196 -4.64 5.03 7.93
N ARG A 197 -3.77 4.18 7.37
CA ARG A 197 -2.31 4.29 7.53
C ARG A 197 -1.77 5.60 6.94
N LEU A 198 -2.24 6.01 5.74
CA LEU A 198 -1.82 7.25 5.10
C LEU A 198 -2.17 8.47 5.96
N TYR A 199 -3.38 8.51 6.51
CA TYR A 199 -3.82 9.59 7.40
C TYR A 199 -3.01 9.63 8.69
N ALA A 200 -2.76 8.47 9.30
CA ALA A 200 -1.93 8.37 10.50
C ALA A 200 -0.49 8.82 10.23
N ALA A 201 0.09 8.41 9.09
CA ALA A 201 1.42 8.86 8.69
C ALA A 201 1.46 10.38 8.43
N ALA A 202 0.46 10.93 7.74
CA ALA A 202 0.34 12.37 7.51
C ALA A 202 0.24 13.15 8.84
N LYS A 203 -0.57 12.65 9.79
CA LYS A 203 -0.69 13.25 11.13
C LYS A 203 0.62 13.20 11.90
N TYR A 204 1.34 12.09 11.84
CA TYR A 204 2.67 11.97 12.48
C TYR A 204 3.68 12.95 11.88
N ILE A 205 3.73 13.04 10.55
CA ILE A 205 4.65 13.91 9.81
C ILE A 205 4.38 15.37 10.09
N ALA A 206 3.14 15.76 10.32
CA ALA A 206 2.73 17.13 10.56
C ALA A 206 3.54 17.80 11.67
N ASP A 207 3.87 17.02 12.72
CA ASP A 207 4.65 17.48 13.88
C ASP A 207 6.17 17.29 13.72
N GLN A 208 6.66 16.78 12.57
CA GLN A 208 8.08 16.47 12.36
C GLN A 208 8.72 17.43 11.35
N PRO A 209 9.64 18.34 11.77
CA PRO A 209 10.22 19.32 10.86
C PRO A 209 11.09 18.73 9.75
N ASP A 210 11.70 17.56 10.01
CA ASP A 210 12.63 16.86 9.15
C ASP A 210 11.94 15.82 8.21
N MET A 211 10.59 15.68 8.31
CA MET A 211 9.84 14.73 7.52
C MET A 211 8.88 15.38 6.54
N ASN A 212 8.77 14.81 5.34
CA ASN A 212 7.84 15.23 4.31
C ASN A 212 7.19 14.01 3.66
N LEU A 213 5.99 14.18 3.09
CA LEU A 213 5.23 13.09 2.48
C LEU A 213 5.19 13.23 0.96
N VAL A 214 5.51 12.12 0.28
CA VAL A 214 5.26 11.92 -1.15
C VAL A 214 4.29 10.78 -1.30
N GLN A 215 3.08 11.06 -1.77
CA GLN A 215 2.06 10.03 -1.97
C GLN A 215 2.06 9.53 -3.40
N LEU A 216 2.24 8.21 -3.55
CA LEU A 216 2.02 7.51 -4.82
C LEU A 216 0.53 7.17 -4.96
N VAL A 217 -0.05 7.49 -6.09
CA VAL A 217 -1.44 7.18 -6.43
C VAL A 217 -1.52 6.48 -7.78
N SER A 218 -2.38 5.49 -7.90
CA SER A 218 -2.59 4.80 -9.17
C SER A 218 -3.58 5.57 -10.05
N PHE A 219 -3.26 5.71 -11.31
CA PHE A 219 -4.20 6.23 -12.29
C PHE A 219 -5.48 5.36 -12.33
N GLY A 220 -6.65 5.99 -12.44
CA GLY A 220 -7.93 5.28 -12.43
C GLY A 220 -8.41 4.77 -11.05
N CYS A 221 -7.70 5.07 -9.96
CA CYS A 221 -8.14 4.68 -8.62
C CYS A 221 -9.17 5.64 -8.05
N GLY A 222 -10.44 5.22 -7.99
CA GLY A 222 -11.53 6.03 -7.41
C GLY A 222 -11.39 6.26 -5.90
N VAL A 223 -10.75 5.35 -5.17
CA VAL A 223 -10.53 5.53 -3.72
C VAL A 223 -9.49 6.62 -3.48
N ASP A 224 -8.40 6.67 -4.25
CA ASP A 224 -7.41 7.75 -4.16
C ASP A 224 -8.03 9.12 -4.48
N ALA A 225 -8.97 9.19 -5.40
CA ALA A 225 -9.64 10.45 -5.76
C ALA A 225 -10.33 11.13 -4.56
N ILE A 226 -10.74 10.35 -3.56
CA ILE A 226 -11.37 10.85 -2.33
C ILE A 226 -10.32 11.05 -1.22
N THR A 227 -9.44 10.07 -1.05
CA THR A 227 -8.56 9.99 0.11
C THR A 227 -7.34 10.90 0.04
N THR A 228 -6.92 11.30 -1.17
CA THR A 228 -5.81 12.25 -1.35
C THR A 228 -6.11 13.63 -0.79
N ASP A 229 -7.37 14.06 -0.85
CA ASP A 229 -7.77 15.38 -0.32
C ASP A 229 -7.68 15.40 1.21
N GLU A 230 -8.10 14.33 1.89
CA GLU A 230 -7.96 14.22 3.34
C GLU A 230 -6.48 14.23 3.77
N THR A 231 -5.62 13.46 3.09
CA THR A 231 -4.17 13.45 3.37
C THR A 231 -3.57 14.84 3.21
N ARG A 232 -3.96 15.55 2.13
CA ARG A 232 -3.53 16.93 1.86
C ARG A 232 -3.97 17.86 2.98
N GLU A 233 -5.23 17.79 3.38
CA GLU A 233 -5.81 18.66 4.39
C GLU A 233 -5.12 18.48 5.75
N ILE A 234 -4.84 17.24 6.16
CA ILE A 234 -4.10 16.93 7.39
C ILE A 234 -2.74 17.62 7.39
N LEU A 235 -1.98 17.52 6.29
CA LEU A 235 -0.66 18.14 6.18
C LEU A 235 -0.72 19.67 6.11
N GLN A 236 -1.63 20.22 5.31
CA GLN A 236 -1.72 21.66 5.08
C GLN A 236 -2.19 22.44 6.32
N ARG A 237 -2.98 21.84 7.20
CA ARG A 237 -3.38 22.46 8.49
C ARG A 237 -2.18 22.82 9.37
N GLU A 238 -1.09 22.03 9.25
CA GLU A 238 0.16 22.24 10.00
C GLU A 238 1.27 22.86 9.11
N GLY A 239 0.90 23.46 7.98
CA GLY A 239 1.83 24.14 7.08
C GLY A 239 2.77 23.25 6.29
N LYS A 240 2.52 21.93 6.26
CA LYS A 240 3.32 20.97 5.50
C LYS A 240 2.90 20.91 4.04
N LEU A 241 3.89 20.68 3.17
CA LEU A 241 3.64 20.46 1.75
C LEU A 241 3.05 19.05 1.51
N TYR A 242 2.13 18.97 0.55
CA TYR A 242 1.62 17.71 0.05
C TYR A 242 2.10 17.49 -1.39
N THR A 243 2.85 16.42 -1.60
CA THR A 243 3.35 16.03 -2.92
C THR A 243 2.70 14.74 -3.37
N GLN A 244 1.99 14.78 -4.51
CA GLN A 244 1.33 13.63 -5.11
C GLN A 244 1.99 13.27 -6.44
N ILE A 245 2.32 12.00 -6.62
CA ILE A 245 2.85 11.44 -7.85
C ILE A 245 1.90 10.36 -8.37
N LYS A 246 1.37 10.58 -9.58
CA LYS A 246 0.55 9.57 -10.25
C LYS A 246 1.45 8.59 -10.99
N ILE A 247 1.20 7.31 -10.77
CA ILE A 247 1.86 6.20 -11.45
C ILE A 247 0.86 5.37 -12.24
N ASP A 248 1.31 4.83 -13.35
CA ASP A 248 0.59 3.90 -14.22
C ASP A 248 1.62 2.98 -14.88
N GLU A 249 1.21 2.19 -15.89
CA GLU A 249 2.11 1.28 -16.63
C GLU A 249 3.27 2.01 -17.32
N ILE A 250 3.14 3.31 -17.58
CA ILE A 250 4.21 4.16 -18.11
C ILE A 250 4.38 5.36 -17.17
N ALA A 251 5.51 5.42 -16.48
CA ALA A 251 5.86 6.60 -15.68
C ALA A 251 6.73 7.56 -16.50
N ASN A 252 6.34 8.83 -16.52
CA ASN A 252 7.20 9.88 -17.02
C ASN A 252 8.11 10.38 -15.88
N LEU A 253 9.28 9.76 -15.73
CA LEU A 253 10.26 10.11 -14.71
C LEU A 253 10.72 11.58 -14.80
N GLY A 254 10.68 12.20 -15.97
CA GLY A 254 10.97 13.63 -16.13
C GLY A 254 9.97 14.51 -15.35
N ALA A 255 8.69 14.23 -15.45
CA ALA A 255 7.65 14.94 -14.70
C ALA A 255 7.76 14.66 -13.19
N VAL A 256 8.05 13.41 -12.81
CA VAL A 256 8.31 13.03 -11.41
C VAL A 256 9.51 13.81 -10.85
N ASN A 257 10.61 13.86 -11.61
CA ASN A 257 11.83 14.58 -11.23
C ASN A 257 11.56 16.08 -11.00
N ILE A 258 10.79 16.72 -11.89
CA ILE A 258 10.41 18.14 -11.70
C ILE A 258 9.65 18.33 -10.39
N ARG A 259 8.67 17.46 -10.08
CA ARG A 259 7.89 17.55 -8.83
C ARG A 259 8.76 17.37 -7.58
N LEU A 260 9.68 16.39 -7.61
CA LEU A 260 10.61 16.15 -6.52
C LEU A 260 11.58 17.32 -6.35
N ARG A 261 12.13 17.86 -7.43
CA ARG A 261 12.98 19.06 -7.36
C ARG A 261 12.25 20.25 -6.74
N SER A 262 10.99 20.47 -7.10
CA SER A 262 10.17 21.52 -6.48
C SER A 262 9.95 21.29 -4.99
N LEU A 263 9.72 20.03 -4.59
CA LEU A 263 9.59 19.68 -3.18
C LEU A 263 10.89 19.98 -2.43
N PHE A 264 12.04 19.47 -2.92
CA PHE A 264 13.33 19.64 -2.25
C PHE A 264 13.73 21.11 -2.16
N ALA A 265 13.54 21.89 -3.22
CA ALA A 265 13.78 23.33 -3.19
C ALA A 265 12.91 24.09 -2.17
N ALA A 266 11.71 23.59 -1.86
CA ALA A 266 10.81 24.23 -0.91
C ALA A 266 11.05 23.80 0.56
N ILE A 267 11.68 22.64 0.80
CA ILE A 267 12.00 22.15 2.15
C ILE A 267 13.44 22.43 2.57
N GLU A 268 14.34 22.77 1.62
CA GLU A 268 15.65 23.30 1.99
C GLU A 268 15.44 24.65 2.69
N PRO A 269 16.09 24.90 3.86
CA PRO A 269 16.07 26.23 4.44
C PRO A 269 16.66 27.18 3.40
N ALA A 270 15.98 28.29 3.12
CA ALA A 270 16.51 29.33 2.26
C ALA A 270 17.95 29.61 2.73
N SER A 271 18.93 29.25 1.92
CA SER A 271 20.34 29.50 2.19
C SER A 271 20.46 30.98 2.46
N GLY A 272 20.78 31.35 3.72
CA GLY A 272 20.68 32.69 4.24
C GLY A 272 21.31 33.70 3.30
N GLU A 273 20.53 34.64 2.83
CA GLU A 273 21.02 35.98 2.59
C GLU A 273 21.51 36.50 3.95
N THR A 274 22.80 36.44 4.17
CA THR A 274 23.45 37.32 5.14
C THR A 274 23.07 38.75 4.75
N PRO A 275 22.41 39.52 5.59
CA PRO A 275 22.27 40.96 5.30
C PRO A 275 23.69 41.50 5.21
N ASP A 276 24.08 42.01 4.05
CA ASP A 276 25.27 42.83 3.91
C ASP A 276 25.16 43.95 4.95
N ALA A 277 26.06 43.88 5.92
CA ALA A 277 26.25 44.96 6.88
C ALA A 277 26.87 46.13 6.12
N GLU A 278 26.09 47.19 5.87
CA GLU A 278 26.59 48.53 5.65
C GLU A 278 26.77 49.28 7.00
#